data_d2a7a5bfea8bc1d41252bda417bbff75
#
_entry.id   d2a7a5bfea8bc1d41252bda417bbff75
#
_cell.length_a   1.000
_cell.length_b   1.000
_cell.length_c   1.000
_cell.angle_alpha   90.00
_cell.angle_beta   90.00
_cell.angle_gamma   90.00
#
_symmetry.space_group_name_H-M   'P 1'
#
loop_
_entity.id
_entity.type
_entity.pdbx_description
1 polymer ?
#
loop_
_entity_poly.entity_id
_entity_poly.type
_entity_poly.pdbx_seq_one_letter_code
_entity_poly.pdbx_strand_id
1 'polypeptide(L)'
;MKMYDIVIIGSGPGGYVAAIRAGQLGFKTALIEKYNTLGGTCLNVGCIPSKALLDSSHHYEEVTQHLEAHGIEIAGEVKFSLEKMIDRKATVVEQTCAGVKFLMEKNKVDVFTGVGSFESPTELKITASDGTSETITTKYTIIATGSKPATLPFIKLDKERVITSTEALKLKEVPKHLIVIGGGVIGLELGQVYSRLGAKVSVVEYTDSIIPTMDRGLGRELTKVLKKQGFNIYTSHKVTEVTRDGNIVTVKAISPKRETISLEGDYCLVAVGRLPYTRGLNLEAAGVQKDERGRVVVNDHLQTNVPNIYAIGDVVRGAMLAHKAEEEGVLVVEQLAGQKPHIDYNLIPGVVYTWPEVASVGKSEEQLKADGVTYKVGQFAFRALGRARASMDTDGFVKILADTQTDEVLGVHIIGARAADIIAEAVTAIEFRASAEDIARICHAHPTFTEAVKEAALAATENRAIHA
;
A
#
# COMPACT_ATOMS: atom_id res chain seq x y z
N MET A 1 25.55 -25.94 -17.03
CA MET A 1 24.38 -25.08 -16.65
C MET A 1 24.29 -25.07 -15.14
N LYS A 2 24.12 -23.91 -14.51
CA LYS A 2 23.96 -23.84 -13.04
C LYS A 2 22.56 -24.34 -12.67
N MET A 3 22.48 -25.19 -11.64
CA MET A 3 21.21 -25.75 -11.15
C MET A 3 20.91 -25.20 -9.76
N TYR A 4 19.66 -24.81 -9.54
CA TYR A 4 19.12 -24.28 -8.27
C TYR A 4 17.93 -25.12 -7.78
N ASP A 5 17.68 -25.10 -6.48
CA ASP A 5 16.46 -25.68 -5.92
C ASP A 5 15.28 -24.73 -6.16
N ILE A 6 15.49 -23.43 -5.91
CA ILE A 6 14.46 -22.39 -6.08
C ILE A 6 15.06 -21.21 -6.85
N VAL A 7 14.36 -20.76 -7.90
CA VAL A 7 14.64 -19.49 -8.58
C VAL A 7 13.45 -18.56 -8.42
N ILE A 8 13.71 -17.33 -7.96
CA ILE A 8 12.70 -16.29 -7.81
C ILE A 8 12.90 -15.24 -8.91
N ILE A 9 11.82 -14.86 -9.59
CA ILE A 9 11.85 -13.82 -10.63
C ILE A 9 11.20 -12.54 -10.09
N GLY A 10 12.02 -11.53 -9.83
CA GLY A 10 11.63 -10.23 -9.25
C GLY A 10 12.04 -10.10 -7.78
N SER A 11 12.69 -9.01 -7.45
CA SER A 11 13.23 -8.69 -6.12
C SER A 11 12.35 -7.76 -5.30
N GLY A 12 11.07 -7.64 -5.62
CA GLY A 12 10.11 -6.91 -4.78
C GLY A 12 9.95 -7.56 -3.40
N PRO A 13 9.13 -7.00 -2.49
CA PRO A 13 8.95 -7.50 -1.12
C PRO A 13 8.73 -9.02 -1.06
N GLY A 14 7.79 -9.55 -1.81
CA GLY A 14 7.59 -11.01 -1.85
C GLY A 14 8.80 -11.78 -2.34
N GLY A 15 9.52 -11.25 -3.36
CA GLY A 15 10.64 -11.96 -3.96
C GLY A 15 11.88 -12.00 -3.07
N TYR A 16 12.32 -10.87 -2.48
CA TYR A 16 13.49 -10.87 -1.62
C TYR A 16 13.22 -11.60 -0.30
N VAL A 17 12.00 -11.52 0.26
CA VAL A 17 11.62 -12.26 1.48
C VAL A 17 11.60 -13.76 1.21
N ALA A 18 10.99 -14.19 0.11
CA ALA A 18 11.04 -15.60 -0.32
C ALA A 18 12.48 -16.10 -0.49
N ALA A 19 13.37 -15.30 -1.12
CA ALA A 19 14.76 -15.65 -1.31
C ALA A 19 15.52 -15.80 0.01
N ILE A 20 15.32 -14.88 0.96
CA ILE A 20 15.89 -14.98 2.32
C ILE A 20 15.42 -16.26 3.00
N ARG A 21 14.10 -16.49 3.00
CA ARG A 21 13.53 -17.65 3.68
C ARG A 21 14.01 -18.97 3.05
N ALA A 22 14.13 -19.03 1.73
CA ALA A 22 14.68 -20.18 1.02
C ALA A 22 16.15 -20.46 1.42
N GLY A 23 16.98 -19.41 1.46
CA GLY A 23 18.36 -19.53 1.94
C GLY A 23 18.45 -19.99 3.40
N GLN A 24 17.60 -19.48 4.30
CA GLN A 24 17.53 -19.91 5.70
C GLN A 24 17.15 -21.38 5.88
N LEU A 25 16.31 -21.91 4.99
CA LEU A 25 15.89 -23.30 4.98
C LEU A 25 16.86 -24.23 4.22
N GLY A 26 18.00 -23.69 3.73
CA GLY A 26 19.07 -24.46 3.12
C GLY A 26 18.88 -24.75 1.64
N PHE A 27 17.89 -24.15 0.96
CA PHE A 27 17.74 -24.28 -0.48
C PHE A 27 18.85 -23.53 -1.22
N LYS A 28 19.39 -24.10 -2.27
CA LYS A 28 20.25 -23.40 -3.21
C LYS A 28 19.40 -22.47 -4.05
N THR A 29 19.48 -21.16 -3.75
CA THR A 29 18.53 -20.15 -4.21
C THR A 29 19.16 -19.14 -5.15
N ALA A 30 18.44 -18.77 -6.21
CA ALA A 30 18.77 -17.64 -7.07
C ALA A 30 17.61 -16.62 -7.13
N LEU A 31 17.97 -15.34 -7.24
CA LEU A 31 17.05 -14.22 -7.42
C LEU A 31 17.40 -13.50 -8.72
N ILE A 32 16.43 -13.34 -9.62
CA ILE A 32 16.61 -12.63 -10.89
C ILE A 32 15.92 -11.27 -10.79
N GLU A 33 16.66 -10.18 -10.98
CA GLU A 33 16.11 -8.81 -10.99
C GLU A 33 16.57 -8.07 -12.26
N LYS A 34 15.63 -7.43 -12.94
CA LYS A 34 15.93 -6.69 -14.19
C LYS A 34 16.60 -5.35 -13.98
N TYR A 35 16.48 -4.76 -12.77
CA TYR A 35 17.10 -3.49 -12.41
C TYR A 35 18.39 -3.72 -11.62
N ASN A 36 19.26 -2.71 -11.59
CA ASN A 36 20.50 -2.76 -10.82
C ASN A 36 20.31 -2.65 -9.31
N THR A 37 19.10 -2.34 -8.86
CA THR A 37 18.73 -2.20 -7.44
C THR A 37 17.67 -3.23 -7.05
N LEU A 38 17.83 -3.84 -5.89
CA LEU A 38 16.87 -4.77 -5.31
C LEU A 38 15.72 -4.03 -4.59
N GLY A 39 14.69 -4.76 -4.18
CA GLY A 39 13.56 -4.24 -3.40
C GLY A 39 12.34 -3.85 -4.22
N GLY A 40 12.40 -3.98 -5.55
CA GLY A 40 11.27 -3.77 -6.47
C GLY A 40 10.63 -2.38 -6.36
N THR A 41 9.35 -2.32 -6.70
CA THR A 41 8.56 -1.06 -6.67
C THR A 41 8.50 -0.46 -5.27
N CYS A 42 8.24 -1.26 -4.24
CA CYS A 42 8.03 -0.77 -2.88
C CYS A 42 9.21 0.07 -2.37
N LEU A 43 10.42 -0.46 -2.47
CA LEU A 43 11.61 0.20 -1.92
C LEU A 43 12.12 1.34 -2.82
N ASN A 44 12.01 1.20 -4.14
CA ASN A 44 12.63 2.13 -5.07
C ASN A 44 11.73 3.29 -5.50
N VAL A 45 10.43 3.01 -5.77
CA VAL A 45 9.49 3.97 -6.37
C VAL A 45 8.06 3.83 -5.82
N GLY A 46 7.91 3.35 -4.59
CA GLY A 46 6.63 3.08 -3.95
C GLY A 46 6.58 3.47 -2.48
N CYS A 47 6.40 2.47 -1.60
CA CYS A 47 6.14 2.66 -0.18
C CYS A 47 7.20 3.50 0.53
N ILE A 48 8.47 3.10 0.43
CA ILE A 48 9.56 3.75 1.17
C ILE A 48 9.77 5.20 0.75
N PRO A 49 9.94 5.51 -0.55
CA PRO A 49 10.11 6.91 -0.94
C PRO A 49 8.88 7.78 -0.67
N SER A 50 7.65 7.25 -0.75
CA SER A 50 6.45 8.03 -0.42
C SER A 50 6.38 8.34 1.08
N LYS A 51 6.69 7.39 1.96
CA LYS A 51 6.71 7.59 3.41
C LYS A 51 7.82 8.59 3.81
N ALA A 52 8.98 8.53 3.17
CA ALA A 52 10.03 9.52 3.40
C ALA A 52 9.62 10.96 3.03
N LEU A 53 8.82 11.14 1.97
CA LEU A 53 8.27 12.46 1.61
C LEU A 53 7.10 12.87 2.50
N LEU A 54 6.22 11.93 2.87
CA LEU A 54 5.12 12.18 3.82
C LEU A 54 5.68 12.70 5.15
N ASP A 55 6.68 12.04 5.70
CA ASP A 55 7.38 12.44 6.91
C ASP A 55 7.97 13.86 6.80
N SER A 56 8.76 14.10 5.74
CA SER A 56 9.40 15.41 5.54
C SER A 56 8.38 16.53 5.38
N SER A 57 7.29 16.30 4.64
CA SER A 57 6.23 17.29 4.45
C SER A 57 5.41 17.48 5.72
N HIS A 58 5.21 16.44 6.53
CA HIS A 58 4.52 16.52 7.81
C HIS A 58 5.32 17.38 8.82
N HIS A 59 6.62 17.18 8.94
CA HIS A 59 7.46 18.04 9.76
C HIS A 59 7.40 19.52 9.35
N TYR A 60 7.31 19.80 8.04
CA TYR A 60 7.16 21.19 7.60
C TYR A 60 5.78 21.76 8.00
N GLU A 61 4.72 20.98 7.85
CA GLU A 61 3.35 21.33 8.27
C GLU A 61 3.29 21.59 9.79
N GLU A 62 3.85 20.67 10.60
CA GLU A 62 3.93 20.81 12.06
C GLU A 62 4.60 22.13 12.48
N VAL A 63 5.78 22.38 11.90
CA VAL A 63 6.55 23.58 12.24
C VAL A 63 5.84 24.87 11.82
N THR A 64 5.10 24.87 10.72
CA THR A 64 4.47 26.09 10.17
C THR A 64 3.04 26.34 10.64
N GLN A 65 2.34 25.28 11.13
CA GLN A 65 0.91 25.40 11.43
C GLN A 65 0.53 25.03 12.87
N HIS A 66 1.36 24.23 13.57
CA HIS A 66 0.94 23.64 14.84
C HIS A 66 1.80 24.04 16.05
N LEU A 67 3.06 24.43 15.87
CA LEU A 67 3.98 24.70 16.99
C LEU A 67 3.55 25.87 17.88
N GLU A 68 2.90 26.89 17.34
CA GLU A 68 2.38 28.03 18.11
C GLU A 68 1.41 27.57 19.22
N ALA A 69 0.54 26.63 18.90
CA ALA A 69 -0.40 26.05 19.86
C ALA A 69 0.30 25.26 21.00
N HIS A 70 1.54 24.79 20.78
CA HIS A 70 2.39 24.18 21.80
C HIS A 70 3.24 25.21 22.59
N GLY A 71 3.05 26.50 22.34
CA GLY A 71 3.82 27.57 22.99
C GLY A 71 5.24 27.72 22.43
N ILE A 72 5.49 27.25 21.19
CA ILE A 72 6.79 27.37 20.54
C ILE A 72 6.72 28.46 19.48
N GLU A 73 7.47 29.54 19.72
CA GLU A 73 7.59 30.67 18.81
C GLU A 73 8.82 30.51 17.92
N ILE A 74 8.65 30.74 16.62
CA ILE A 74 9.74 30.69 15.64
C ILE A 74 10.09 32.10 15.22
N ALA A 75 11.33 32.53 15.49
CA ALA A 75 11.83 33.82 15.05
C ALA A 75 12.23 33.73 13.57
N GLY A 76 11.40 34.29 12.69
CA GLY A 76 11.67 34.38 11.25
C GLY A 76 10.83 33.42 10.40
N GLU A 77 11.10 33.42 9.11
CA GLU A 77 10.38 32.61 8.13
C GLU A 77 10.92 31.17 8.06
N VAL A 78 10.04 30.17 8.19
CA VAL A 78 10.39 28.77 7.98
C VAL A 78 10.31 28.44 6.48
N LYS A 79 11.42 27.97 5.92
CA LYS A 79 11.53 27.59 4.52
C LYS A 79 11.82 26.11 4.38
N PHE A 80 11.30 25.47 3.34
CA PHE A 80 11.70 24.14 2.94
C PHE A 80 12.53 24.16 1.65
N SER A 81 13.26 23.08 1.40
CA SER A 81 13.91 22.81 0.12
C SER A 81 13.42 21.49 -0.40
N LEU A 82 12.64 21.52 -1.48
CA LEU A 82 12.17 20.30 -2.14
C LEU A 82 13.34 19.43 -2.61
N GLU A 83 14.40 20.04 -3.13
CA GLU A 83 15.62 19.34 -3.54
C GLU A 83 16.18 18.49 -2.40
N LYS A 84 16.40 19.10 -1.21
CA LYS A 84 16.90 18.37 -0.03
C LYS A 84 15.95 17.29 0.46
N MET A 85 14.63 17.49 0.34
CA MET A 85 13.64 16.44 0.67
C MET A 85 13.76 15.25 -0.31
N ILE A 86 13.93 15.53 -1.59
CA ILE A 86 14.14 14.50 -2.63
C ILE A 86 15.48 13.78 -2.40
N ASP A 87 16.55 14.47 -2.05
CA ASP A 87 17.85 13.88 -1.76
C ASP A 87 17.80 13.00 -0.50
N ARG A 88 17.16 13.49 0.59
CA ARG A 88 16.92 12.68 1.78
C ARG A 88 16.16 11.40 1.43
N LYS A 89 15.07 11.51 0.67
CA LYS A 89 14.29 10.36 0.19
C LYS A 89 15.17 9.39 -0.61
N ALA A 90 16.05 9.90 -1.50
CA ALA A 90 16.96 9.07 -2.29
C ALA A 90 17.95 8.31 -1.39
N THR A 91 18.51 8.98 -0.38
CA THR A 91 19.38 8.34 0.63
C THR A 91 18.67 7.23 1.40
N VAL A 92 17.42 7.43 1.82
CA VAL A 92 16.63 6.39 2.50
C VAL A 92 16.43 5.18 1.59
N VAL A 93 16.11 5.39 0.31
CA VAL A 93 15.95 4.33 -0.68
C VAL A 93 17.26 3.55 -0.87
N GLU A 94 18.38 4.26 -1.05
CA GLU A 94 19.71 3.65 -1.22
C GLU A 94 20.09 2.77 -0.04
N GLN A 95 19.96 3.30 1.18
CA GLN A 95 20.25 2.55 2.42
C GLN A 95 19.38 1.30 2.54
N THR A 96 18.09 1.41 2.25
CA THR A 96 17.16 0.29 2.34
C THR A 96 17.48 -0.79 1.30
N CYS A 97 17.76 -0.40 0.04
CA CYS A 97 18.15 -1.33 -1.02
C CYS A 97 19.50 -2.00 -0.74
N ALA A 98 20.47 -1.28 -0.17
CA ALA A 98 21.74 -1.84 0.26
C ALA A 98 21.57 -2.87 1.38
N GLY A 99 20.62 -2.65 2.30
CA GLY A 99 20.22 -3.62 3.30
C GLY A 99 19.70 -4.93 2.70
N VAL A 100 18.85 -4.86 1.67
CA VAL A 100 18.38 -6.06 0.96
C VAL A 100 19.53 -6.80 0.26
N LYS A 101 20.44 -6.08 -0.38
CA LYS A 101 21.64 -6.69 -0.98
C LYS A 101 22.47 -7.45 0.05
N PHE A 102 22.74 -6.82 1.19
CA PHE A 102 23.44 -7.47 2.31
C PHE A 102 22.71 -8.76 2.78
N LEU A 103 21.37 -8.73 2.85
CA LEU A 103 20.58 -9.91 3.23
C LEU A 103 20.67 -11.04 2.20
N MET A 104 20.77 -10.73 0.89
CA MET A 104 21.02 -11.75 -0.13
C MET A 104 22.38 -12.43 0.08
N GLU A 105 23.43 -11.65 0.29
CA GLU A 105 24.77 -12.15 0.55
C GLU A 105 24.82 -13.01 1.83
N LYS A 106 24.24 -12.51 2.94
CA LYS A 106 24.15 -13.20 4.23
C LYS A 106 23.47 -14.57 4.12
N ASN A 107 22.42 -14.68 3.30
CA ASN A 107 21.64 -15.91 3.12
C ASN A 107 22.10 -16.75 1.90
N LYS A 108 23.26 -16.41 1.30
CA LYS A 108 23.88 -17.14 0.19
C LYS A 108 22.95 -17.27 -1.02
N VAL A 109 22.21 -16.22 -1.32
CA VAL A 109 21.34 -16.12 -2.50
C VAL A 109 22.16 -15.59 -3.67
N ASP A 110 22.23 -16.33 -4.77
CA ASP A 110 22.85 -15.86 -6.00
C ASP A 110 21.94 -14.84 -6.69
N VAL A 111 22.41 -13.63 -6.91
CA VAL A 111 21.64 -12.56 -7.57
C VAL A 111 22.07 -12.40 -9.01
N PHE A 112 21.12 -12.47 -9.93
CA PHE A 112 21.31 -12.23 -11.36
C PHE A 112 20.63 -10.95 -11.78
N THR A 113 21.37 -10.08 -12.47
CA THR A 113 20.82 -8.83 -13.03
C THR A 113 20.44 -9.07 -14.50
N GLY A 114 19.16 -9.02 -14.80
CA GLY A 114 18.64 -9.22 -16.15
C GLY A 114 17.15 -9.56 -16.16
N VAL A 115 16.59 -9.65 -17.33
CA VAL A 115 15.20 -10.08 -17.54
C VAL A 115 15.15 -11.60 -17.54
N GLY A 116 14.47 -12.18 -16.54
CA GLY A 116 14.19 -13.62 -16.48
C GLY A 116 13.00 -13.99 -17.35
N SER A 117 13.16 -15.01 -18.18
CA SER A 117 12.10 -15.58 -19.02
C SER A 117 12.16 -17.11 -19.05
N PHE A 118 11.00 -17.74 -19.15
CA PHE A 118 10.93 -19.20 -19.28
C PHE A 118 11.37 -19.66 -20.69
N GLU A 119 12.18 -20.70 -20.75
CA GLU A 119 12.41 -21.49 -21.96
C GLU A 119 11.67 -22.85 -21.86
N SER A 120 11.48 -23.33 -20.63
CA SER A 120 10.66 -24.50 -20.30
C SER A 120 10.19 -24.38 -18.84
N PRO A 121 9.37 -25.30 -18.31
CA PRO A 121 8.99 -25.30 -16.89
C PRO A 121 10.16 -25.35 -15.90
N THR A 122 11.35 -25.80 -16.32
CA THR A 122 12.53 -25.99 -15.48
C THR A 122 13.75 -25.20 -15.94
N GLU A 123 13.64 -24.45 -17.04
CA GLU A 123 14.75 -23.68 -17.61
C GLU A 123 14.38 -22.20 -17.73
N LEU A 124 15.25 -21.35 -17.22
CA LEU A 124 15.10 -19.91 -17.25
C LEU A 124 16.29 -19.27 -17.98
N LYS A 125 15.97 -18.42 -18.94
CA LYS A 125 16.92 -17.55 -19.62
C LYS A 125 16.96 -16.19 -18.91
N ILE A 126 18.16 -15.73 -18.63
CA ILE A 126 18.41 -14.40 -18.06
C ILE A 126 19.08 -13.57 -19.14
N THR A 127 18.45 -12.46 -19.53
CA THR A 127 18.98 -11.55 -20.54
C THR A 127 19.39 -10.24 -19.88
N ALA A 128 20.68 -9.95 -19.88
CA ALA A 128 21.24 -8.71 -19.35
C ALA A 128 20.94 -7.51 -20.28
N SER A 129 21.17 -6.30 -19.79
CA SER A 129 20.88 -5.06 -20.53
C SER A 129 21.74 -4.85 -21.77
N ASP A 130 22.91 -5.48 -21.84
CA ASP A 130 23.82 -5.49 -22.98
C ASP A 130 23.44 -6.54 -24.05
N GLY A 131 22.37 -7.32 -23.83
CA GLY A 131 21.89 -8.37 -24.71
C GLY A 131 22.55 -9.72 -24.52
N THR A 132 23.56 -9.85 -23.64
CA THR A 132 24.12 -11.15 -23.27
C THR A 132 23.08 -11.96 -22.52
N SER A 133 23.13 -13.29 -22.66
CA SER A 133 22.20 -14.17 -21.97
C SER A 133 22.86 -15.41 -21.43
N GLU A 134 22.37 -15.89 -20.30
CA GLU A 134 22.70 -17.20 -19.74
C GLU A 134 21.43 -17.97 -19.40
N THR A 135 21.50 -19.29 -19.43
CA THR A 135 20.39 -20.17 -19.04
C THR A 135 20.76 -20.95 -17.79
N ILE A 136 19.83 -20.97 -16.84
CA ILE A 136 19.93 -21.72 -15.59
C ILE A 136 18.78 -22.72 -15.47
N THR A 137 18.97 -23.77 -14.69
CA THR A 137 17.94 -24.77 -14.40
C THR A 137 17.48 -24.68 -12.95
N THR A 138 16.25 -25.07 -12.70
CA THR A 138 15.67 -25.01 -11.36
C THR A 138 14.69 -26.14 -11.12
N LYS A 139 14.55 -26.54 -9.84
CA LYS A 139 13.47 -27.46 -9.43
C LYS A 139 12.16 -26.72 -9.31
N TYR A 140 12.17 -25.52 -8.70
CA TYR A 140 10.99 -24.70 -8.48
C TYR A 140 11.24 -23.26 -8.91
N THR A 141 10.21 -22.62 -9.48
CA THR A 141 10.24 -21.20 -9.81
C THR A 141 9.14 -20.46 -9.06
N ILE A 142 9.48 -19.29 -8.49
CA ILE A 142 8.51 -18.37 -7.87
C ILE A 142 8.46 -17.09 -8.71
N ILE A 143 7.31 -16.79 -9.31
CA ILE A 143 7.06 -15.56 -10.06
C ILE A 143 6.66 -14.47 -9.07
N ALA A 144 7.51 -13.45 -8.86
CA ALA A 144 7.33 -12.34 -7.94
C ALA A 144 7.48 -10.98 -8.64
N THR A 145 7.06 -10.90 -9.90
CA THR A 145 7.30 -9.76 -10.78
C THR A 145 6.43 -8.53 -10.50
N GLY A 146 5.48 -8.65 -9.59
CA GLY A 146 4.71 -7.55 -9.05
C GLY A 146 3.76 -6.89 -10.05
N SER A 147 3.66 -5.56 -9.98
CA SER A 147 2.73 -4.75 -10.76
C SER A 147 3.34 -3.44 -11.25
N LYS A 148 2.60 -2.76 -12.16
CA LYS A 148 2.92 -1.41 -12.65
C LYS A 148 1.70 -0.49 -12.53
N PRO A 149 1.89 0.85 -12.46
CA PRO A 149 0.78 1.79 -12.51
C PRO A 149 -0.14 1.52 -13.70
N ALA A 150 -1.44 1.52 -13.43
CA ALA A 150 -2.47 1.48 -14.46
C ALA A 150 -2.68 2.89 -15.06
N THR A 151 -3.16 2.93 -16.29
CA THR A 151 -3.64 4.15 -16.94
C THR A 151 -4.95 3.85 -17.66
N LEU A 152 -5.70 4.89 -17.98
CA LEU A 152 -6.88 4.77 -18.82
C LEU A 152 -6.47 4.90 -20.29
N PRO A 153 -7.10 4.17 -21.24
CA PRO A 153 -6.67 4.12 -22.64
C PRO A 153 -6.60 5.48 -23.33
N PHE A 154 -7.43 6.44 -22.89
CA PHE A 154 -7.49 7.79 -23.47
C PHE A 154 -6.51 8.77 -22.78
N ILE A 155 -5.78 8.37 -21.73
CA ILE A 155 -4.80 9.22 -21.05
C ILE A 155 -3.41 8.91 -21.61
N LYS A 156 -2.80 9.91 -22.24
CA LYS A 156 -1.42 9.85 -22.69
C LYS A 156 -0.49 10.33 -21.56
N LEU A 157 0.22 9.40 -20.94
CA LEU A 157 1.28 9.72 -19.98
C LEU A 157 2.48 10.31 -20.73
N ASP A 158 2.86 11.54 -20.43
CA ASP A 158 4.07 12.18 -20.98
C ASP A 158 5.26 12.11 -20.00
N LYS A 159 5.02 11.72 -18.75
CA LYS A 159 5.99 11.63 -17.65
C LYS A 159 6.63 12.98 -17.25
N GLU A 160 6.06 14.08 -17.72
CA GLU A 160 6.49 15.44 -17.40
C GLU A 160 5.42 16.19 -16.63
N ARG A 161 4.19 16.26 -17.15
CA ARG A 161 3.04 16.94 -16.56
C ARG A 161 1.86 16.00 -16.32
N VAL A 162 1.66 15.00 -17.19
CA VAL A 162 0.72 13.88 -16.97
C VAL A 162 1.54 12.68 -16.53
N ILE A 163 1.55 12.45 -15.23
CA ILE A 163 2.52 11.62 -14.52
C ILE A 163 1.86 10.48 -13.75
N THR A 164 2.66 9.48 -13.38
CA THR A 164 2.31 8.44 -12.40
C THR A 164 2.96 8.72 -11.05
N SER A 165 2.73 7.84 -10.08
CA SER A 165 3.40 7.91 -8.77
C SER A 165 4.94 7.89 -8.88
N THR A 166 5.48 7.22 -9.90
CA THR A 166 6.93 7.13 -10.10
C THR A 166 7.56 8.49 -10.39
N GLU A 167 6.93 9.31 -11.21
CA GLU A 167 7.40 10.65 -11.52
C GLU A 167 7.07 11.63 -10.38
N ALA A 168 5.90 11.47 -9.75
CA ALA A 168 5.48 12.31 -8.63
C ALA A 168 6.45 12.23 -7.43
N LEU A 169 7.13 11.10 -7.22
CA LEU A 169 8.15 10.95 -6.17
C LEU A 169 9.47 11.70 -6.42
N LYS A 170 9.62 12.38 -7.57
CA LYS A 170 10.87 13.05 -7.97
C LYS A 170 10.67 14.37 -8.71
N LEU A 171 9.55 15.05 -8.44
CA LEU A 171 9.31 16.37 -9.01
C LEU A 171 10.40 17.36 -8.56
N LYS A 172 10.79 18.24 -9.47
CA LYS A 172 11.81 19.27 -9.22
C LYS A 172 11.22 20.57 -8.69
N GLU A 173 9.90 20.71 -8.74
CA GLU A 173 9.15 21.87 -8.28
C GLU A 173 7.86 21.41 -7.58
N VAL A 174 7.34 22.22 -6.69
CA VAL A 174 6.02 21.99 -6.10
C VAL A 174 4.97 22.42 -7.12
N PRO A 175 3.99 21.55 -7.46
CA PRO A 175 2.89 21.95 -8.31
C PRO A 175 2.14 23.16 -7.76
N LYS A 176 1.69 24.07 -8.62
CA LYS A 176 0.74 25.11 -8.21
C LYS A 176 -0.64 24.50 -7.99
N HIS A 177 -1.03 23.62 -8.91
CA HIS A 177 -2.28 22.85 -8.80
C HIS A 177 -2.07 21.44 -9.33
N LEU A 178 -2.08 20.48 -8.42
CA LEU A 178 -2.01 19.04 -8.71
C LEU A 178 -3.43 18.49 -8.86
N ILE A 179 -3.76 17.99 -10.05
CA ILE A 179 -5.00 17.26 -10.29
C ILE A 179 -4.69 15.77 -10.12
N VAL A 180 -5.37 15.08 -9.22
CA VAL A 180 -5.21 13.64 -8.96
C VAL A 180 -6.40 12.89 -9.53
N ILE A 181 -6.16 11.96 -10.43
CA ILE A 181 -7.17 11.04 -10.95
C ILE A 181 -7.07 9.73 -10.18
N GLY A 182 -8.08 9.46 -9.35
CA GLY A 182 -8.16 8.33 -8.43
C GLY A 182 -7.98 8.73 -6.96
N GLY A 183 -9.03 8.52 -6.16
CA GLY A 183 -9.10 8.78 -4.72
C GLY A 183 -8.63 7.60 -3.86
N GLY A 184 -7.76 6.73 -4.40
CA GLY A 184 -7.11 5.64 -3.67
C GLY A 184 -5.89 6.09 -2.88
N VAL A 185 -5.25 5.13 -2.18
CA VAL A 185 -4.10 5.35 -1.27
C VAL A 185 -3.00 6.21 -1.90
N ILE A 186 -2.52 5.83 -3.09
CA ILE A 186 -1.40 6.49 -3.77
C ILE A 186 -1.72 7.95 -4.10
N GLY A 187 -2.91 8.20 -4.63
CA GLY A 187 -3.33 9.55 -5.02
C GLY A 187 -3.47 10.48 -3.82
N LEU A 188 -4.03 9.98 -2.71
CA LEU A 188 -4.23 10.78 -1.50
C LEU A 188 -2.92 11.05 -0.76
N GLU A 189 -2.05 10.05 -0.62
CA GLU A 189 -0.75 10.21 0.03
C GLU A 189 0.13 11.23 -0.70
N LEU A 190 0.30 11.08 -2.02
CA LEU A 190 1.11 12.02 -2.81
C LEU A 190 0.43 13.39 -2.93
N GLY A 191 -0.91 13.43 -3.00
CA GLY A 191 -1.67 14.66 -2.91
C GLY A 191 -1.36 15.42 -1.62
N GLN A 192 -1.33 14.72 -0.49
CA GLN A 192 -1.07 15.35 0.81
C GLN A 192 0.39 15.83 0.95
N VAL A 193 1.38 15.09 0.41
CA VAL A 193 2.77 15.58 0.36
C VAL A 193 2.84 16.97 -0.27
N TYR A 194 2.26 17.12 -1.46
CA TYR A 194 2.34 18.40 -2.18
C TYR A 194 1.41 19.47 -1.63
N SER A 195 0.25 19.09 -1.07
CA SER A 195 -0.64 20.03 -0.37
C SER A 195 0.06 20.72 0.80
N ARG A 196 0.78 19.95 1.63
CA ARG A 196 1.58 20.47 2.75
C ARG A 196 2.69 21.41 2.32
N LEU A 197 3.20 21.24 1.10
CA LEU A 197 4.21 22.10 0.49
C LEU A 197 3.61 23.30 -0.27
N GLY A 198 2.29 23.50 -0.21
CA GLY A 198 1.59 24.66 -0.77
C GLY A 198 0.87 24.44 -2.10
N ALA A 199 0.84 23.21 -2.64
CA ALA A 199 0.07 22.91 -3.83
C ALA A 199 -1.44 22.93 -3.55
N LYS A 200 -2.23 23.50 -4.44
CA LYS A 200 -3.67 23.22 -4.52
C LYS A 200 -3.84 21.77 -5.02
N VAL A 201 -4.70 20.99 -4.38
CA VAL A 201 -4.98 19.60 -4.77
C VAL A 201 -6.44 19.39 -5.09
N SER A 202 -6.71 18.83 -6.27
CA SER A 202 -8.05 18.40 -6.69
C SER A 202 -8.04 16.92 -7.02
N VAL A 203 -8.86 16.13 -6.32
CA VAL A 203 -9.00 14.69 -6.51
C VAL A 203 -10.28 14.39 -7.27
N VAL A 204 -10.18 13.65 -8.37
CA VAL A 204 -11.33 13.19 -9.17
C VAL A 204 -11.42 11.68 -9.03
N GLU A 205 -12.49 11.21 -8.37
CA GLU A 205 -12.73 9.80 -8.08
C GLU A 205 -14.01 9.31 -8.79
N TYR A 206 -13.91 8.15 -9.44
CA TYR A 206 -15.03 7.54 -10.16
C TYR A 206 -16.09 6.97 -9.23
N THR A 207 -15.68 6.38 -8.12
CA THR A 207 -16.58 5.80 -7.12
C THR A 207 -17.21 6.88 -6.24
N ASP A 208 -18.21 6.49 -5.47
CA ASP A 208 -18.95 7.41 -4.56
C ASP A 208 -18.17 7.78 -3.28
N SER A 209 -17.02 7.16 -3.06
CA SER A 209 -16.14 7.40 -1.90
C SER A 209 -14.67 7.36 -2.28
N ILE A 210 -13.82 8.11 -1.61
CA ILE A 210 -12.38 7.87 -1.61
C ILE A 210 -12.07 6.60 -0.82
N ILE A 211 -10.87 6.02 -1.02
CA ILE A 211 -10.45 4.74 -0.43
C ILE A 211 -11.56 3.66 -0.48
N PRO A 212 -12.13 3.39 -1.67
CA PRO A 212 -13.39 2.63 -1.81
C PRO A 212 -13.27 1.15 -1.40
N THR A 213 -12.06 0.65 -1.19
CA THR A 213 -11.79 -0.73 -0.74
C THR A 213 -11.85 -0.88 0.78
N MET A 214 -11.97 0.20 1.53
CA MET A 214 -12.08 0.23 2.99
C MET A 214 -13.52 0.48 3.44
N ASP A 215 -13.77 0.35 4.74
CA ASP A 215 -15.08 0.69 5.33
C ASP A 215 -15.49 2.12 4.99
N ARG A 216 -16.74 2.30 4.60
CA ARG A 216 -17.26 3.61 4.14
C ARG A 216 -17.23 4.69 5.21
N GLY A 217 -17.25 4.33 6.49
CA GLY A 217 -17.08 5.27 7.60
C GLY A 217 -15.73 5.96 7.55
N LEU A 218 -14.67 5.21 7.24
CA LEU A 218 -13.32 5.75 7.07
C LEU A 218 -13.24 6.72 5.89
N GLY A 219 -13.81 6.33 4.73
CA GLY A 219 -13.81 7.19 3.53
C GLY A 219 -14.54 8.51 3.76
N ARG A 220 -15.68 8.49 4.48
CA ARG A 220 -16.43 9.70 4.84
C ARG A 220 -15.64 10.61 5.76
N GLU A 221 -15.04 10.07 6.82
CA GLU A 221 -14.29 10.90 7.78
C GLU A 221 -13.00 11.45 7.14
N LEU A 222 -12.26 10.63 6.39
CA LEU A 222 -11.08 11.10 5.66
C LEU A 222 -11.44 12.20 4.65
N THR A 223 -12.56 12.08 3.93
CA THR A 223 -13.05 13.13 3.02
C THR A 223 -13.28 14.44 3.75
N LYS A 224 -13.90 14.39 4.93
CA LYS A 224 -14.17 15.57 5.76
C LYS A 224 -12.87 16.24 6.21
N VAL A 225 -11.90 15.45 6.68
CA VAL A 225 -10.62 15.99 7.15
C VAL A 225 -9.81 16.58 6.00
N LEU A 226 -9.67 15.87 4.87
CA LEU A 226 -8.92 16.36 3.71
C LEU A 226 -9.54 17.63 3.12
N LYS A 227 -10.89 17.75 3.11
CA LYS A 227 -11.55 19.01 2.71
C LYS A 227 -11.22 20.16 3.66
N LYS A 228 -11.15 19.91 4.97
CA LYS A 228 -10.71 20.90 5.97
C LYS A 228 -9.26 21.34 5.74
N GLN A 229 -8.42 20.41 5.26
CA GLN A 229 -7.02 20.65 4.84
C GLN A 229 -6.90 21.31 3.44
N GLY A 230 -8.00 21.68 2.79
CA GLY A 230 -7.98 22.41 1.52
C GLY A 230 -8.06 21.58 0.25
N PHE A 231 -8.29 20.26 0.35
CA PHE A 231 -8.50 19.42 -0.82
C PHE A 231 -9.86 19.69 -1.49
N ASN A 232 -9.88 19.74 -2.80
CA ASN A 232 -11.11 19.65 -3.59
C ASN A 232 -11.34 18.19 -3.99
N ILE A 233 -12.40 17.56 -3.47
CA ILE A 233 -12.67 16.13 -3.71
C ILE A 233 -13.98 15.99 -4.48
N TYR A 234 -13.90 15.40 -5.68
CA TYR A 234 -14.97 15.14 -6.62
C TYR A 234 -15.20 13.63 -6.73
N THR A 235 -16.06 13.06 -5.89
CA THR A 235 -16.48 11.65 -5.97
C THR A 235 -17.61 11.47 -6.98
N SER A 236 -17.80 10.25 -7.49
CA SER A 236 -18.76 9.91 -8.54
C SER A 236 -18.55 10.72 -9.83
N HIS A 237 -17.31 11.10 -10.15
CA HIS A 237 -16.96 11.83 -11.36
C HIS A 237 -16.14 10.97 -12.30
N LYS A 238 -16.65 10.77 -13.52
CA LYS A 238 -15.99 9.98 -14.56
C LYS A 238 -15.08 10.88 -15.40
N VAL A 239 -13.77 10.74 -15.26
CA VAL A 239 -12.82 11.42 -16.18
C VAL A 239 -13.01 10.92 -17.59
N THR A 240 -13.10 11.85 -18.53
CA THR A 240 -13.35 11.57 -19.95
C THR A 240 -12.22 12.02 -20.85
N GLU A 241 -11.45 13.03 -20.44
CA GLU A 241 -10.37 13.60 -21.23
C GLU A 241 -9.27 14.16 -20.34
N VAL A 242 -8.03 14.00 -20.78
CA VAL A 242 -6.85 14.68 -20.22
C VAL A 242 -6.05 15.22 -21.40
N THR A 243 -5.88 16.54 -21.44
CA THR A 243 -5.09 17.23 -22.48
C THR A 243 -4.00 18.07 -21.83
N ARG A 244 -2.92 18.29 -22.56
CA ARG A 244 -1.82 19.17 -22.16
C ARG A 244 -1.57 20.22 -23.25
N ASP A 245 -1.47 21.46 -22.83
CA ASP A 245 -1.00 22.58 -23.65
C ASP A 245 0.12 23.32 -22.90
N GLY A 246 1.33 23.18 -23.38
CA GLY A 246 2.52 23.70 -22.71
C GLY A 246 2.69 23.14 -21.29
N ASN A 247 2.54 24.00 -20.29
CA ASN A 247 2.60 23.65 -18.87
C ASN A 247 1.23 23.49 -18.21
N ILE A 248 0.14 23.64 -18.96
CA ILE A 248 -1.23 23.51 -18.45
C ILE A 248 -1.77 22.13 -18.81
N VAL A 249 -2.30 21.43 -17.82
CA VAL A 249 -3.02 20.18 -17.99
C VAL A 249 -4.50 20.45 -17.70
N THR A 250 -5.36 20.06 -18.63
CA THR A 250 -6.82 20.14 -18.47
C THR A 250 -7.39 18.74 -18.29
N VAL A 251 -8.14 18.54 -17.23
CA VAL A 251 -8.87 17.29 -16.94
C VAL A 251 -10.36 17.57 -17.01
N LYS A 252 -11.08 16.87 -17.92
CA LYS A 252 -12.54 16.93 -17.99
C LYS A 252 -13.15 15.70 -17.36
N ALA A 253 -14.20 15.89 -16.58
CA ALA A 253 -14.96 14.81 -15.97
C ALA A 253 -16.46 15.07 -16.00
N ILE A 254 -17.24 14.00 -16.05
CA ILE A 254 -18.70 14.03 -16.02
C ILE A 254 -19.17 13.77 -14.57
N SER A 255 -19.96 14.70 -14.04
CA SER A 255 -20.57 14.63 -12.72
C SER A 255 -21.75 13.63 -12.67
N PRO A 256 -22.26 13.26 -11.48
CA PRO A 256 -23.49 12.47 -11.34
C PRO A 256 -24.71 13.11 -12.03
N LYS A 257 -24.74 14.43 -12.12
CA LYS A 257 -25.79 15.18 -12.81
C LYS A 257 -25.61 15.25 -14.34
N ARG A 258 -24.59 14.54 -14.88
CA ARG A 258 -24.20 14.56 -16.30
C ARG A 258 -23.67 15.91 -16.79
N GLU A 259 -23.26 16.78 -15.89
CA GLU A 259 -22.60 18.04 -16.21
C GLU A 259 -21.09 17.78 -16.41
N THR A 260 -20.50 18.42 -17.39
CA THR A 260 -19.05 18.37 -17.59
C THR A 260 -18.38 19.41 -16.71
N ILE A 261 -17.46 18.96 -15.86
CA ILE A 261 -16.53 19.85 -15.15
C ILE A 261 -15.19 19.85 -15.89
N SER A 262 -14.50 20.98 -15.84
CA SER A 262 -13.14 21.14 -16.38
C SER A 262 -12.25 21.69 -15.28
N LEU A 263 -11.14 20.98 -15.03
CA LEU A 263 -10.13 21.37 -14.04
C LEU A 263 -8.83 21.67 -14.80
N GLU A 264 -8.22 22.81 -14.48
CA GLU A 264 -6.90 23.17 -14.99
C GLU A 264 -5.86 23.15 -13.89
N GLY A 265 -4.71 22.60 -14.19
CA GLY A 265 -3.55 22.49 -13.27
C GLY A 265 -2.25 22.44 -14.07
N ASP A 266 -1.14 22.46 -13.36
CA ASP A 266 0.18 22.33 -13.99
C ASP A 266 0.72 20.89 -13.92
N TYR A 267 0.09 20.03 -13.10
CA TYR A 267 0.36 18.58 -13.06
C TYR A 267 -0.93 17.77 -12.94
N CYS A 268 -0.92 16.59 -13.57
CA CYS A 268 -1.96 15.58 -13.42
C CYS A 268 -1.32 14.25 -12.97
N LEU A 269 -1.64 13.79 -11.77
CA LEU A 269 -1.24 12.49 -11.23
C LEU A 269 -2.30 11.45 -11.57
N VAL A 270 -1.94 10.45 -12.38
CA VAL A 270 -2.81 9.31 -12.71
C VAL A 270 -2.56 8.18 -11.70
N ALA A 271 -3.51 7.96 -10.79
CA ALA A 271 -3.44 7.02 -9.68
C ALA A 271 -4.66 6.08 -9.65
N VAL A 272 -5.05 5.54 -10.81
CA VAL A 272 -6.26 4.72 -11.02
C VAL A 272 -6.07 3.23 -10.73
N GLY A 273 -5.04 2.87 -9.99
CA GLY A 273 -4.72 1.49 -9.62
C GLY A 273 -3.45 0.96 -10.26
N ARG A 274 -3.29 -0.36 -10.21
CA ARG A 274 -2.10 -1.07 -10.69
C ARG A 274 -2.51 -2.29 -11.51
N LEU A 275 -1.64 -2.72 -12.41
CA LEU A 275 -1.83 -3.90 -13.26
C LEU A 275 -0.70 -4.91 -12.99
N PRO A 276 -0.97 -6.22 -12.98
CA PRO A 276 0.03 -7.25 -12.82
C PRO A 276 1.08 -7.16 -13.93
N TYR A 277 2.32 -7.49 -13.61
CA TYR A 277 3.42 -7.40 -14.57
C TYR A 277 3.94 -8.77 -14.97
N THR A 278 3.52 -9.24 -16.13
CA THR A 278 3.92 -10.53 -16.70
C THR A 278 4.71 -10.39 -18.02
N ARG A 279 4.95 -9.15 -18.46
CA ARG A 279 5.62 -8.90 -19.75
C ARG A 279 7.07 -9.38 -19.72
N GLY A 280 7.46 -10.15 -20.76
CA GLY A 280 8.82 -10.66 -20.93
C GLY A 280 9.11 -11.97 -20.19
N LEU A 281 8.15 -12.51 -19.43
CA LEU A 281 8.30 -13.79 -18.73
C LEU A 281 8.23 -15.01 -19.66
N ASN A 282 7.65 -14.89 -20.85
CA ASN A 282 7.41 -16.01 -21.78
C ASN A 282 6.66 -17.17 -21.09
N LEU A 283 5.55 -16.85 -20.40
CA LEU A 283 4.78 -17.81 -19.61
C LEU A 283 4.25 -18.98 -20.44
N GLU A 284 4.01 -18.74 -21.71
CA GLU A 284 3.52 -19.72 -22.68
C GLU A 284 4.52 -20.87 -22.87
N ALA A 285 5.83 -20.61 -22.84
CA ALA A 285 6.88 -21.64 -22.94
C ALA A 285 6.87 -22.59 -21.74
N ALA A 286 6.42 -22.12 -20.58
CA ALA A 286 6.25 -22.95 -19.40
C ALA A 286 4.82 -23.50 -19.23
N GLY A 287 3.88 -23.12 -20.10
CA GLY A 287 2.47 -23.52 -20.00
C GLY A 287 1.69 -22.85 -18.86
N VAL A 288 2.19 -21.74 -18.30
CA VAL A 288 1.55 -21.03 -17.18
C VAL A 288 0.38 -20.18 -17.66
N GLN A 289 -0.76 -20.30 -17.01
CA GLN A 289 -2.01 -19.63 -17.37
C GLN A 289 -2.15 -18.26 -16.70
N LYS A 290 -2.80 -17.34 -17.45
CA LYS A 290 -3.23 -16.02 -16.96
C LYS A 290 -4.75 -15.90 -17.00
N ASP A 291 -5.32 -15.13 -16.09
CA ASP A 291 -6.73 -14.74 -16.15
C ASP A 291 -6.96 -13.56 -17.13
N GLU A 292 -8.23 -13.17 -17.31
CA GLU A 292 -8.65 -12.06 -18.17
C GLU A 292 -8.07 -10.69 -17.75
N ARG A 293 -7.64 -10.55 -16.49
CA ARG A 293 -6.99 -9.36 -15.95
C ARG A 293 -5.47 -9.39 -16.08
N GLY A 294 -4.92 -10.46 -16.71
CA GLY A 294 -3.48 -10.65 -16.92
C GLY A 294 -2.73 -11.14 -15.67
N ARG A 295 -3.42 -11.58 -14.61
CA ARG A 295 -2.82 -12.15 -13.41
C ARG A 295 -2.47 -13.61 -13.67
N VAL A 296 -1.36 -14.07 -13.06
CA VAL A 296 -1.03 -15.49 -13.03
C VAL A 296 -2.08 -16.23 -12.20
N VAL A 297 -2.66 -17.29 -12.77
CA VAL A 297 -3.67 -18.12 -12.08
C VAL A 297 -2.96 -19.05 -11.11
N VAL A 298 -3.40 -19.03 -9.85
CA VAL A 298 -2.88 -19.88 -8.78
C VAL A 298 -4.02 -20.48 -7.95
N ASN A 299 -3.75 -21.66 -7.37
CA ASN A 299 -4.60 -22.29 -6.36
C ASN A 299 -4.40 -21.64 -4.97
N ASP A 300 -4.97 -22.21 -3.92
CA ASP A 300 -4.85 -21.68 -2.54
C ASP A 300 -3.48 -21.89 -1.91
N HIS A 301 -2.63 -22.72 -2.55
CA HIS A 301 -1.23 -22.91 -2.20
C HIS A 301 -0.28 -22.03 -3.03
N LEU A 302 -0.82 -21.03 -3.76
CA LEU A 302 -0.07 -20.14 -4.66
C LEU A 302 0.67 -20.88 -5.78
N GLN A 303 0.34 -22.16 -6.04
CA GLN A 303 0.85 -22.97 -7.11
C GLN A 303 0.07 -22.68 -8.39
N THR A 304 0.76 -22.56 -9.51
CA THR A 304 0.12 -22.40 -10.83
C THR A 304 -0.43 -23.74 -11.33
N ASN A 305 -0.98 -23.77 -12.54
CA ASN A 305 -1.35 -24.99 -13.22
C ASN A 305 -0.13 -25.87 -13.58
N VAL A 306 1.10 -25.37 -13.43
CA VAL A 306 2.35 -26.09 -13.63
C VAL A 306 2.95 -26.44 -12.26
N PRO A 307 3.11 -27.73 -11.89
CA PRO A 307 3.34 -28.18 -10.50
C PRO A 307 4.58 -27.62 -9.81
N ASN A 308 5.61 -27.24 -10.58
CA ASN A 308 6.87 -26.69 -10.05
C ASN A 308 6.96 -25.15 -10.15
N ILE A 309 5.88 -24.47 -10.56
CA ILE A 309 5.85 -23.01 -10.71
C ILE A 309 4.80 -22.42 -9.77
N TYR A 310 5.23 -21.46 -8.97
CA TYR A 310 4.44 -20.68 -8.02
C TYR A 310 4.42 -19.22 -8.42
N ALA A 311 3.43 -18.45 -7.95
CA ALA A 311 3.40 -17.01 -8.15
C ALA A 311 2.84 -16.31 -6.92
N ILE A 312 3.39 -15.13 -6.58
CA ILE A 312 3.11 -14.38 -5.35
C ILE A 312 3.02 -12.87 -5.60
N GLY A 313 2.39 -12.17 -4.67
CA GLY A 313 2.31 -10.70 -4.63
C GLY A 313 1.33 -10.15 -5.66
N ASP A 314 1.67 -8.97 -6.21
CA ASP A 314 0.76 -8.22 -7.08
C ASP A 314 0.47 -8.91 -8.43
N VAL A 315 1.25 -9.92 -8.82
CA VAL A 315 1.07 -10.64 -10.07
C VAL A 315 -0.05 -11.67 -10.00
N VAL A 316 -0.56 -11.98 -8.79
CA VAL A 316 -1.67 -12.92 -8.54
C VAL A 316 -2.91 -12.19 -8.03
N ARG A 317 -3.94 -12.94 -7.66
CA ARG A 317 -5.19 -12.44 -7.07
C ARG A 317 -4.98 -11.77 -5.70
N GLY A 318 -5.95 -10.97 -5.27
CA GLY A 318 -5.99 -10.34 -3.94
C GLY A 318 -5.46 -8.91 -3.93
N ALA A 319 -5.22 -8.38 -2.74
CA ALA A 319 -4.73 -7.02 -2.54
C ALA A 319 -3.28 -6.87 -3.01
N MET A 320 -2.96 -5.72 -3.62
CA MET A 320 -1.60 -5.41 -4.05
C MET A 320 -0.86 -4.68 -2.92
N LEU A 321 -0.44 -5.44 -1.91
CA LEU A 321 0.21 -4.97 -0.69
C LEU A 321 1.56 -5.68 -0.48
N ALA A 322 2.56 -4.92 -0.04
CA ALA A 322 3.92 -5.43 0.16
C ALA A 322 3.95 -6.57 1.20
N HIS A 323 3.34 -6.36 2.37
CA HIS A 323 3.30 -7.36 3.45
C HIS A 323 2.50 -8.61 3.06
N LYS A 324 1.42 -8.50 2.25
CA LYS A 324 0.77 -9.69 1.68
C LYS A 324 1.75 -10.50 0.83
N ALA A 325 2.52 -9.83 -0.02
CA ALA A 325 3.49 -10.50 -0.88
C ALA A 325 4.64 -11.16 -0.08
N GLU A 326 5.06 -10.54 1.02
CA GLU A 326 6.06 -11.07 1.96
C GLU A 326 5.57 -12.36 2.61
N GLU A 327 4.36 -12.36 3.18
CA GLU A 327 3.75 -13.55 3.78
C GLU A 327 3.53 -14.67 2.74
N GLU A 328 3.07 -14.34 1.53
CA GLU A 328 2.94 -15.31 0.44
C GLU A 328 4.31 -15.90 0.05
N GLY A 329 5.38 -15.11 0.10
CA GLY A 329 6.74 -15.57 -0.16
C GLY A 329 7.22 -16.58 0.88
N VAL A 330 7.00 -16.29 2.15
CA VAL A 330 7.30 -17.21 3.27
C VAL A 330 6.48 -18.49 3.15
N LEU A 331 5.17 -18.36 2.93
CA LEU A 331 4.25 -19.49 2.81
C LEU A 331 4.70 -20.48 1.72
N VAL A 332 4.99 -20.00 0.50
CA VAL A 332 5.40 -20.88 -0.60
C VAL A 332 6.69 -21.61 -0.26
N VAL A 333 7.69 -20.91 0.28
CA VAL A 333 9.00 -21.51 0.60
C VAL A 333 8.89 -22.53 1.72
N GLU A 334 8.11 -22.26 2.76
CA GLU A 334 7.88 -23.18 3.88
C GLU A 334 7.09 -24.43 3.44
N GLN A 335 6.12 -24.28 2.54
CA GLN A 335 5.43 -25.43 1.93
C GLN A 335 6.41 -26.32 1.13
N LEU A 336 7.32 -25.71 0.35
CA LEU A 336 8.36 -26.44 -0.38
C LEU A 336 9.32 -27.18 0.55
N ALA A 337 9.50 -26.69 1.78
CA ALA A 337 10.27 -27.36 2.85
C ALA A 337 9.46 -28.41 3.63
N GLY A 338 8.19 -28.68 3.25
CA GLY A 338 7.32 -29.66 3.90
C GLY A 338 6.63 -29.17 5.17
N GLN A 339 6.68 -27.85 5.45
CA GLN A 339 5.94 -27.24 6.55
C GLN A 339 4.47 -26.99 6.15
N LYS A 340 3.64 -26.58 7.12
CA LYS A 340 2.20 -26.30 6.91
C LYS A 340 1.86 -24.86 7.35
N PRO A 341 2.42 -23.84 6.71
CA PRO A 341 2.06 -22.46 7.01
C PRO A 341 0.63 -22.16 6.51
N HIS A 342 0.01 -21.11 7.06
CA HIS A 342 -1.27 -20.60 6.58
C HIS A 342 -1.25 -19.07 6.50
N ILE A 343 -2.10 -18.51 5.67
CA ILE A 343 -2.41 -17.07 5.60
C ILE A 343 -3.92 -16.93 5.62
N ASP A 344 -4.44 -16.18 6.58
CA ASP A 344 -5.80 -15.68 6.49
C ASP A 344 -5.80 -14.32 5.75
N TYR A 345 -6.25 -14.32 4.50
CA TYR A 345 -6.31 -13.10 3.68
C TYR A 345 -7.26 -12.04 4.24
N ASN A 346 -8.17 -12.42 5.14
CA ASN A 346 -9.05 -11.49 5.82
C ASN A 346 -8.31 -10.67 6.90
N LEU A 347 -7.15 -11.16 7.36
CA LEU A 347 -6.32 -10.53 8.38
C LEU A 347 -5.16 -9.70 7.81
N ILE A 348 -5.11 -9.49 6.51
CA ILE A 348 -4.12 -8.61 5.90
C ILE A 348 -4.58 -7.15 6.06
N PRO A 349 -3.89 -6.34 6.90
CA PRO A 349 -4.34 -4.98 7.16
C PRO A 349 -4.11 -4.07 5.95
N GLY A 350 -5.09 -3.22 5.66
CA GLY A 350 -4.93 -2.12 4.71
C GLY A 350 -4.60 -0.83 5.45
N VAL A 351 -3.65 -0.04 4.92
CA VAL A 351 -3.22 1.23 5.54
C VAL A 351 -3.13 2.34 4.50
N VAL A 352 -3.51 3.56 4.91
CA VAL A 352 -3.31 4.82 4.17
C VAL A 352 -2.53 5.76 5.09
N TYR A 353 -1.37 6.20 4.63
CA TYR A 353 -0.44 7.02 5.43
C TYR A 353 -0.65 8.53 5.26
N THR A 354 -1.89 8.93 5.06
CA THR A 354 -2.28 10.34 5.20
C THR A 354 -2.18 10.77 6.67
N TRP A 355 -2.39 12.05 6.97
CA TRP A 355 -2.62 12.49 8.34
C TRP A 355 -4.01 13.13 8.44
N PRO A 356 -4.91 12.58 9.25
CA PRO A 356 -4.74 11.34 10.03
C PRO A 356 -4.52 10.11 9.14
N GLU A 357 -3.86 9.08 9.72
CA GLU A 357 -3.71 7.78 9.07
C GLU A 357 -5.03 7.02 9.07
N VAL A 358 -5.16 6.08 8.12
CA VAL A 358 -6.30 5.17 8.08
C VAL A 358 -5.80 3.74 8.07
N ALA A 359 -6.38 2.87 8.90
CA ALA A 359 -6.06 1.45 8.91
C ALA A 359 -7.34 0.59 9.06
N SER A 360 -7.31 -0.59 8.49
CA SER A 360 -8.46 -1.50 8.49
C SER A 360 -8.00 -2.95 8.41
N VAL A 361 -8.61 -3.84 9.18
CA VAL A 361 -8.43 -5.28 9.12
C VAL A 361 -9.76 -5.99 9.32
N GLY A 362 -9.92 -7.17 8.75
CA GLY A 362 -11.17 -7.92 8.77
C GLY A 362 -12.22 -7.35 7.82
N LYS A 363 -13.48 -7.66 8.06
CA LYS A 363 -14.61 -7.28 7.20
C LYS A 363 -15.14 -5.89 7.51
N SER A 364 -15.47 -5.12 6.48
CA SER A 364 -16.21 -3.85 6.62
C SER A 364 -17.70 -4.09 6.92
N GLU A 365 -18.39 -3.03 7.37
CA GLU A 365 -19.85 -3.10 7.54
C GLU A 365 -20.57 -3.45 6.24
N GLU A 366 -20.10 -2.94 5.11
CA GLU A 366 -20.69 -3.23 3.80
C GLU A 366 -20.55 -4.70 3.42
N GLN A 367 -19.39 -5.31 3.72
CA GLN A 367 -19.14 -6.73 3.49
C GLN A 367 -20.01 -7.60 4.40
N LEU A 368 -20.09 -7.30 5.70
CA LEU A 368 -20.93 -8.03 6.64
C LEU A 368 -22.41 -7.96 6.26
N LYS A 369 -22.89 -6.79 5.82
CA LYS A 369 -24.27 -6.63 5.30
C LYS A 369 -24.51 -7.45 4.04
N ALA A 370 -23.55 -7.45 3.11
CA ALA A 370 -23.67 -8.25 1.88
C ALA A 370 -23.65 -9.75 2.15
N ASP A 371 -22.86 -10.19 3.13
CA ASP A 371 -22.76 -11.59 3.55
C ASP A 371 -23.94 -12.05 4.45
N GLY A 372 -24.82 -11.12 4.85
CA GLY A 372 -25.95 -11.41 5.75
C GLY A 372 -25.55 -11.74 7.18
N VAL A 373 -24.35 -11.34 7.61
CA VAL A 373 -23.83 -11.55 8.96
C VAL A 373 -24.41 -10.49 9.91
N THR A 374 -24.97 -10.93 11.04
CA THR A 374 -25.45 -10.02 12.09
C THR A 374 -24.28 -9.60 12.98
N TYR A 375 -24.15 -8.30 13.17
CA TYR A 375 -23.04 -7.73 13.91
C TYR A 375 -23.50 -6.56 14.80
N LYS A 376 -22.71 -6.26 15.81
CA LYS A 376 -22.80 -5.06 16.64
C LYS A 376 -21.61 -4.16 16.38
N VAL A 377 -21.81 -2.86 16.59
CA VAL A 377 -20.81 -1.83 16.32
C VAL A 377 -20.43 -1.14 17.61
N GLY A 378 -19.13 -1.08 17.91
CA GLY A 378 -18.60 -0.18 18.91
C GLY A 378 -17.72 0.88 18.23
N GLN A 379 -17.89 2.13 18.62
CA GLN A 379 -17.10 3.22 18.06
C GLN A 379 -16.68 4.18 19.17
N PHE A 380 -15.43 4.65 19.09
CA PHE A 380 -14.88 5.62 20.02
C PHE A 380 -14.07 6.69 19.29
N ALA A 381 -14.33 7.96 19.58
CA ALA A 381 -13.70 9.09 18.90
C ALA A 381 -12.40 9.52 19.62
N PHE A 382 -11.33 9.74 18.87
CA PHE A 382 -10.03 10.18 19.43
C PHE A 382 -10.11 11.47 20.23
N ARG A 383 -11.02 12.37 19.89
CA ARG A 383 -11.25 13.62 20.65
C ARG A 383 -11.62 13.41 22.12
N ALA A 384 -12.11 12.24 22.50
CA ALA A 384 -12.42 11.90 23.89
C ALA A 384 -11.18 11.36 24.64
N LEU A 385 -10.10 11.04 23.94
CA LEU A 385 -8.90 10.43 24.49
C LEU A 385 -7.92 11.47 25.03
N GLY A 386 -7.46 11.30 26.27
CA GLY A 386 -6.51 12.23 26.91
C GLY A 386 -5.19 12.35 26.14
N ARG A 387 -4.64 11.25 25.62
CA ARG A 387 -3.42 11.27 24.81
C ARG A 387 -3.57 12.04 23.52
N ALA A 388 -4.69 11.87 22.82
CA ALA A 388 -4.99 12.58 21.58
C ALA A 388 -5.14 14.10 21.82
N ARG A 389 -5.75 14.48 22.93
CA ARG A 389 -5.82 15.90 23.33
C ARG A 389 -4.44 16.48 23.65
N ALA A 390 -3.60 15.72 24.36
CA ALA A 390 -2.25 16.16 24.73
C ALA A 390 -1.34 16.39 23.51
N SER A 391 -1.50 15.61 22.44
CA SER A 391 -0.75 15.76 21.18
C SER A 391 -1.50 16.59 20.13
N MET A 392 -2.73 17.05 20.41
CA MET A 392 -3.62 17.76 19.48
C MET A 392 -4.09 16.94 18.27
N ASP A 393 -3.88 15.64 18.27
CA ASP A 393 -4.28 14.68 17.22
C ASP A 393 -5.68 14.11 17.51
N THR A 394 -6.70 14.95 17.45
CA THR A 394 -8.05 14.60 17.91
C THR A 394 -9.01 14.13 16.82
N ASP A 395 -8.60 14.20 15.55
CA ASP A 395 -9.43 13.78 14.42
C ASP A 395 -9.52 12.25 14.35
N GLY A 396 -10.74 11.75 14.06
CA GLY A 396 -11.00 10.36 13.76
C GLY A 396 -11.57 9.53 14.90
N PHE A 397 -11.55 8.20 14.69
CA PHE A 397 -12.18 7.21 15.58
C PHE A 397 -11.59 5.81 15.39
N VAL A 398 -11.83 4.94 16.37
CA VAL A 398 -11.76 3.48 16.24
C VAL A 398 -13.17 2.91 16.14
N LYS A 399 -13.40 2.01 15.20
CA LYS A 399 -14.66 1.25 15.04
C LYS A 399 -14.35 -0.23 15.08
N ILE A 400 -15.06 -0.99 15.93
CA ILE A 400 -15.02 -2.44 16.05
C ILE A 400 -16.36 -3.01 15.60
N LEU A 401 -16.31 -4.05 14.79
CA LEU A 401 -17.44 -4.86 14.37
C LEU A 401 -17.30 -6.22 15.02
N ALA A 402 -18.28 -6.65 15.81
CA ALA A 402 -18.28 -7.94 16.49
C ALA A 402 -19.57 -8.72 16.19
N ASP A 403 -19.46 -10.03 16.13
CA ASP A 403 -20.60 -10.93 15.92
C ASP A 403 -21.60 -10.80 17.08
N THR A 404 -22.91 -10.79 16.76
CA THR A 404 -23.94 -10.61 17.80
C THR A 404 -24.13 -11.83 18.71
N GLN A 405 -23.73 -13.03 18.29
CA GLN A 405 -23.92 -14.27 19.03
C GLN A 405 -22.65 -14.70 19.79
N THR A 406 -21.51 -14.66 19.08
CA THR A 406 -20.23 -15.15 19.62
C THR A 406 -19.38 -14.07 20.25
N ASP A 407 -19.68 -12.81 19.98
CA ASP A 407 -18.87 -11.64 20.31
C ASP A 407 -17.49 -11.60 19.60
N GLU A 408 -17.20 -12.54 18.70
CA GLU A 408 -15.95 -12.58 17.94
C GLU A 408 -15.77 -11.29 17.13
N VAL A 409 -14.57 -10.71 17.17
CA VAL A 409 -14.24 -9.49 16.40
C VAL A 409 -14.13 -9.84 14.92
N LEU A 410 -15.00 -9.23 14.11
CA LEU A 410 -15.10 -9.46 12.66
C LEU A 410 -14.32 -8.44 11.83
N GLY A 411 -14.08 -7.26 12.39
CA GLY A 411 -13.35 -6.21 11.71
C GLY A 411 -13.07 -5.02 12.61
N VAL A 412 -11.94 -4.36 12.36
CA VAL A 412 -11.51 -3.14 13.05
C VAL A 412 -11.08 -2.10 12.03
N HIS A 413 -11.60 -0.88 12.19
CA HIS A 413 -11.42 0.23 11.27
C HIS A 413 -11.03 1.47 12.05
N ILE A 414 -9.87 2.04 11.72
CA ILE A 414 -9.27 3.15 12.46
C ILE A 414 -8.98 4.30 11.50
N ILE A 415 -9.34 5.49 11.89
CA ILE A 415 -8.82 6.73 11.30
C ILE A 415 -8.36 7.62 12.45
N GLY A 416 -7.09 8.02 12.44
CA GLY A 416 -6.48 8.81 13.50
C GLY A 416 -4.97 8.74 13.50
N ALA A 417 -4.35 9.45 14.41
CA ALA A 417 -2.90 9.39 14.59
C ALA A 417 -2.44 7.97 14.92
N ARG A 418 -1.37 7.51 14.24
CA ARG A 418 -0.75 6.19 14.46
C ARG A 418 -1.66 4.99 14.17
N ALA A 419 -2.69 5.15 13.34
CA ALA A 419 -3.58 4.05 12.97
C ALA A 419 -2.81 2.88 12.35
N ALA A 420 -1.75 3.15 11.61
CA ALA A 420 -0.86 2.16 11.00
C ALA A 420 -0.18 1.25 12.02
N ASP A 421 0.19 1.78 13.19
CA ASP A 421 0.81 1.00 14.27
C ASP A 421 -0.25 0.30 15.13
N ILE A 422 -1.34 1.00 15.46
CA ILE A 422 -2.41 0.51 16.33
C ILE A 422 -3.11 -0.70 15.73
N ILE A 423 -3.27 -0.77 14.41
CA ILE A 423 -3.99 -1.87 13.74
C ILE A 423 -3.38 -3.25 14.02
N ALA A 424 -2.09 -3.33 14.37
CA ALA A 424 -1.41 -4.58 14.68
C ALA A 424 -2.01 -5.30 15.91
N GLU A 425 -2.50 -4.54 16.90
CA GLU A 425 -3.25 -5.09 18.04
C GLU A 425 -4.52 -5.78 17.56
N ALA A 426 -5.28 -5.14 16.67
CA ALA A 426 -6.49 -5.70 16.11
C ALA A 426 -6.22 -6.95 15.25
N VAL A 427 -5.16 -6.95 14.43
CA VAL A 427 -4.74 -8.14 13.66
C VAL A 427 -4.47 -9.31 14.61
N THR A 428 -3.70 -9.07 15.68
CA THR A 428 -3.38 -10.10 16.67
C THR A 428 -4.64 -10.62 17.36
N ALA A 429 -5.55 -9.72 17.77
CA ALA A 429 -6.79 -10.12 18.43
C ALA A 429 -7.66 -11.01 17.53
N ILE A 430 -7.84 -10.63 16.26
CA ILE A 430 -8.66 -11.40 15.32
C ILE A 430 -7.99 -12.74 14.98
N GLU A 431 -6.66 -12.80 14.81
CA GLU A 431 -5.92 -14.05 14.55
C GLU A 431 -6.18 -15.09 15.64
N PHE A 432 -6.24 -14.65 16.89
CA PHE A 432 -6.57 -15.51 18.05
C PHE A 432 -8.08 -15.60 18.32
N ARG A 433 -8.92 -15.11 17.43
CA ARG A 433 -10.39 -15.15 17.54
C ARG A 433 -10.92 -14.53 18.83
N ALA A 434 -10.31 -13.43 19.25
CA ALA A 434 -10.73 -12.70 20.44
C ALA A 434 -12.16 -12.16 20.27
N SER A 435 -12.91 -12.15 21.36
CA SER A 435 -14.16 -11.43 21.46
C SER A 435 -13.92 -9.92 21.72
N ALA A 436 -14.93 -9.10 21.46
CA ALA A 436 -14.87 -7.69 21.85
C ALA A 436 -14.71 -7.54 23.38
N GLU A 437 -15.32 -8.43 24.17
CA GLU A 437 -15.16 -8.48 25.62
C GLU A 437 -13.71 -8.79 26.04
N ASP A 438 -12.99 -9.67 25.34
CA ASP A 438 -11.57 -9.94 25.61
C ASP A 438 -10.73 -8.67 25.48
N ILE A 439 -10.87 -7.93 24.38
CA ILE A 439 -10.18 -6.66 24.17
C ILE A 439 -10.56 -5.64 25.26
N ALA A 440 -11.84 -5.54 25.60
CA ALA A 440 -12.35 -4.63 26.62
C ALA A 440 -11.76 -4.90 28.01
N ARG A 441 -11.36 -6.16 28.31
CA ARG A 441 -10.80 -6.57 29.60
C ARG A 441 -9.27 -6.44 29.67
N ILE A 442 -8.56 -6.33 28.55
CA ILE A 442 -7.11 -6.15 28.52
C ILE A 442 -6.75 -4.78 29.11
N CYS A 443 -5.71 -4.78 29.98
CA CYS A 443 -5.18 -3.54 30.52
C CYS A 443 -4.34 -2.82 29.47
N HIS A 444 -4.78 -1.62 29.07
CA HIS A 444 -4.02 -0.74 28.19
C HIS A 444 -3.21 0.25 29.01
N ALA A 445 -2.01 0.59 28.52
CA ALA A 445 -1.20 1.62 29.17
C ALA A 445 -1.87 3.01 29.03
N HIS A 446 -1.80 3.80 30.10
CA HIS A 446 -2.36 5.15 30.15
C HIS A 446 -1.26 6.21 30.29
N PRO A 447 -1.27 7.32 29.54
CA PRO A 447 -2.18 7.61 28.41
C PRO A 447 -1.58 7.16 27.06
N THR A 448 -2.37 6.47 26.25
CA THR A 448 -1.97 5.98 24.92
C THR A 448 -3.08 6.12 23.89
N PHE A 449 -2.74 6.04 22.60
CA PHE A 449 -3.74 6.00 21.52
C PHE A 449 -4.48 4.65 21.46
N THR A 450 -3.87 3.55 21.93
CA THR A 450 -4.47 2.20 21.93
C THR A 450 -5.67 2.09 22.89
N GLU A 451 -5.78 2.97 23.90
CA GLU A 451 -6.98 3.04 24.75
C GLU A 451 -8.26 3.24 23.94
N ALA A 452 -8.18 3.86 22.75
CA ALA A 452 -9.33 3.99 21.86
C ALA A 452 -9.84 2.63 21.32
N VAL A 453 -8.97 1.64 21.16
CA VAL A 453 -9.36 0.26 20.78
C VAL A 453 -10.15 -0.38 21.92
N LYS A 454 -9.67 -0.25 23.15
CA LYS A 454 -10.39 -0.72 24.34
C LYS A 454 -11.76 -0.07 24.49
N GLU A 455 -11.84 1.25 24.37
CA GLU A 455 -13.10 1.99 24.49
C GLU A 455 -14.09 1.60 23.38
N ALA A 456 -13.62 1.41 22.14
CA ALA A 456 -14.45 0.91 21.05
C ALA A 456 -14.94 -0.53 21.31
N ALA A 457 -14.12 -1.38 21.92
CA ALA A 457 -14.52 -2.72 22.34
C ALA A 457 -15.57 -2.67 23.46
N LEU A 458 -15.40 -1.81 24.45
CA LEU A 458 -16.40 -1.54 25.49
C LEU A 458 -17.72 -1.01 24.91
N ALA A 459 -17.65 -0.17 23.89
CA ALA A 459 -18.84 0.31 23.18
C ALA A 459 -19.56 -0.81 22.42
N ALA A 460 -18.81 -1.78 21.86
CA ALA A 460 -19.38 -2.96 21.19
C ALA A 460 -20.01 -3.94 22.19
N THR A 461 -19.57 -3.93 23.45
CA THR A 461 -20.09 -4.78 24.55
C THR A 461 -21.06 -4.00 25.43
N GLU A 462 -22.37 -4.10 25.15
CA GLU A 462 -23.42 -3.46 25.93
C GLU A 462 -23.32 -1.92 26.08
N ASN A 463 -22.62 -1.28 25.12
CA ASN A 463 -22.40 0.17 25.12
C ASN A 463 -21.77 0.70 26.43
N ARG A 464 -20.74 0.02 26.93
CA ARG A 464 -20.07 0.30 28.21
C ARG A 464 -18.84 1.20 28.11
N ALA A 465 -18.65 1.94 27.00
CA ALA A 465 -17.54 2.90 26.91
C ALA A 465 -17.52 3.84 28.11
N ILE A 466 -16.34 4.04 28.70
CA ILE A 466 -16.19 4.78 29.96
C ILE A 466 -15.99 6.28 29.71
N HIS A 467 -15.26 6.61 28.65
CA HIS A 467 -14.85 8.00 28.36
C HIS A 467 -15.62 8.63 27.18
N ALA A 468 -16.69 8.00 26.71
CA ALA A 468 -17.50 8.46 25.56
C ALA A 468 -18.52 9.53 25.97
#